data_b6bb97a7cf9064b8ccb92e20e8006c6e
#
_entry.id   b6bb97a7cf9064b8ccb92e20e8006c6e
#
_cell.length_a   1.000
_cell.length_b   1.000
_cell.length_c   1.000
_cell.angle_alpha   90.00
_cell.angle_beta   90.00
_cell.angle_gamma   90.00
#
_symmetry.space_group_name_H-M   'P 1'
#
loop_
_entity.id
_entity.type
_entity.pdbx_description
1 polymer ?
#
loop_
_entity_poly.entity_id
_entity_poly.type
_entity_poly.pdbx_seq_one_letter_code
_entity_poly.pdbx_strand_id
1 'polypeptide(L)' 'RDLEAGQAVEAAHIVGDMLHRARTAGLEAPLLQAAWVHLQVYQAGRAANRPS' A
#
# COMPACT_ATOMS: atom_id res chain seq x y z
N ARG A 1 12.80 2.72 12.41
CA ARG A 1 13.84 2.01 11.70
C ARG A 1 13.36 1.57 10.34
N ASP A 2 14.31 1.21 9.55
CA ASP A 2 14.03 0.84 8.16
C ASP A 2 13.26 -0.47 8.04
N LEU A 3 13.27 -1.28 9.06
CA LEU A 3 12.57 -2.54 9.04
C LEU A 3 11.06 -2.34 8.86
N GLU A 4 10.51 -1.39 9.62
CA GLU A 4 9.09 -1.08 9.48
C GLU A 4 8.78 -0.50 8.11
N ALA A 5 9.65 0.38 7.62
CA ALA A 5 9.44 0.98 6.31
C ALA A 5 9.49 -0.09 5.21
N GLY A 6 10.42 -1.03 5.33
CA GLY A 6 10.50 -2.13 4.37
C GLY A 6 9.26 -2.99 4.38
N GLN A 7 8.72 -3.27 5.56
CA GLN A 7 7.49 -4.05 5.66
C GLN A 7 6.31 -3.34 5.03
N ALA A 8 6.23 -2.02 5.20
CA ALA A 8 5.15 -1.25 4.60
C ALA A 8 5.23 -1.27 3.07
N VAL A 9 6.45 -1.19 2.53
CA VAL A 9 6.64 -1.25 1.08
C VAL A 9 6.22 -2.62 0.55
N GLU A 10 6.62 -3.69 1.24
CA GLU A 10 6.22 -5.02 0.83
C GLU A 10 4.71 -5.20 0.88
N ALA A 11 4.09 -4.72 1.95
CA ALA A 11 2.65 -4.82 2.09
C ALA A 11 1.94 -4.07 0.96
N ALA A 12 2.45 -2.89 0.61
CA ALA A 12 1.86 -2.12 -0.48
C ALA A 12 1.96 -2.87 -1.81
N HIS A 13 3.09 -3.52 -2.05
CA HIS A 13 3.25 -4.29 -3.28
C HIS A 13 2.29 -5.48 -3.33
N ILE A 14 2.14 -6.18 -2.22
CA ILE A 14 1.26 -7.34 -2.17
C ILE A 14 -0.19 -6.92 -2.38
N VAL A 15 -0.63 -5.89 -1.66
CA VAL A 15 -2.01 -5.42 -1.78
C VAL A 15 -2.25 -4.85 -3.16
N GLY A 16 -1.29 -4.11 -3.71
CA GLY A 16 -1.41 -3.56 -5.05
C GLY A 16 -1.54 -4.65 -6.10
N ASP A 17 -0.75 -5.72 -5.96
CA ASP A 17 -0.82 -6.83 -6.90
C ASP A 17 -2.17 -7.53 -6.81
N MET A 18 -2.66 -7.77 -5.59
CA MET A 18 -3.96 -8.38 -5.40
C MET A 18 -5.07 -7.52 -5.99
N LEU A 19 -4.98 -6.21 -5.80
CA LEU A 19 -5.97 -5.29 -6.34
C LEU A 19 -5.96 -5.32 -7.86
N HIS A 20 -4.77 -5.36 -8.44
CA HIS A 20 -4.64 -5.43 -9.89
C HIS A 20 -5.27 -6.70 -10.44
N ARG A 21 -5.02 -7.81 -9.78
CA ARG A 21 -5.59 -9.09 -10.19
C ARG A 21 -7.11 -9.09 -10.08
N ALA A 22 -7.63 -8.50 -9.01
CA ALA A 22 -9.07 -8.39 -8.83
C ALA A 22 -9.70 -7.59 -9.96
N ARG A 23 -9.10 -6.47 -10.30
CA ARG A 23 -9.61 -5.62 -11.37
C ARG A 23 -9.56 -6.32 -12.72
N THR A 24 -8.48 -7.03 -12.98
CA THR A 24 -8.34 -7.77 -14.23
C THR A 24 -9.42 -8.85 -14.34
N ALA A 25 -9.80 -9.45 -13.22
CA ALA A 25 -10.85 -10.46 -13.18
C ALA A 25 -12.25 -9.86 -13.17
N GLY A 26 -12.36 -8.53 -13.15
CA GLY A 26 -13.65 -7.87 -13.12
C GLY A 26 -14.33 -7.89 -11.77
N LEU A 27 -13.55 -8.12 -10.71
CA LEU A 27 -14.08 -8.18 -9.36
C LEU A 27 -13.92 -6.83 -8.66
N GLU A 28 -14.91 -6.52 -7.82
CA GLU A 28 -14.80 -5.35 -6.97
C GLU A 28 -14.13 -5.74 -5.67
N ALA A 29 -13.16 -4.91 -5.25
CA ALA A 29 -12.42 -5.22 -4.03
C ALA A 29 -12.26 -3.93 -3.21
N PRO A 30 -13.36 -3.42 -2.64
CA PRO A 30 -13.30 -2.15 -1.93
C PRO A 30 -12.38 -2.19 -0.70
N LEU A 31 -12.31 -3.32 -0.02
CA LEU A 31 -11.43 -3.43 1.14
C LEU A 31 -9.97 -3.41 0.73
N LEU A 32 -9.62 -4.09 -0.36
CA LEU A 32 -8.25 -4.05 -0.87
C LEU A 32 -7.89 -2.65 -1.34
N GLN A 33 -8.83 -1.98 -2.00
CA GLN A 33 -8.59 -0.62 -2.47
C GLN A 33 -8.37 0.32 -1.32
N ALA A 34 -9.18 0.21 -0.27
CA ALA A 34 -9.03 1.04 0.91
C ALA A 34 -7.69 0.78 1.60
N ALA A 35 -7.31 -0.48 1.71
CA ALA A 35 -6.03 -0.83 2.32
C ALA A 35 -4.87 -0.28 1.52
N TRP A 36 -4.95 -0.36 0.20
CA TRP A 36 -3.89 0.15 -0.66
C TRP A 36 -3.73 1.66 -0.53
N VAL A 37 -4.85 2.38 -0.54
CA VAL A 37 -4.83 3.82 -0.37
C VAL A 37 -4.25 4.19 0.99
N HIS A 38 -4.65 3.46 2.03
CA HIS A 38 -4.15 3.70 3.38
C HIS A 38 -2.63 3.53 3.44
N LEU A 39 -2.12 2.50 2.79
CA LEU A 39 -0.68 2.26 2.75
C LEU A 39 0.04 3.36 2.00
N GLN A 40 -0.56 3.87 0.93
CA GLN A 40 0.03 4.97 0.17
C GLN A 40 0.11 6.23 1.03
N VAL A 41 -0.96 6.52 1.76
CA VAL A 41 -0.98 7.69 2.65
C VAL A 41 0.07 7.52 3.74
N TYR A 42 0.18 6.34 4.30
CA TYR A 42 1.17 6.07 5.34
C TYR A 42 2.59 6.31 4.82
N GLN A 43 2.89 5.81 3.64
CA GLN A 43 4.21 5.99 3.06
C GLN A 43 4.50 7.45 2.75
N ALA A 44 3.52 8.17 2.23
CA ALA A 44 3.67 9.59 1.96
C ALA A 44 3.90 10.37 3.24
N GLY A 45 3.16 10.02 4.31
CA GLY A 45 3.34 10.66 5.60
C GLY A 45 4.73 10.43 6.16
N ARG A 46 5.23 9.21 6.04
CA ARG A 46 6.59 8.92 6.50
C ARG A 46 7.63 9.74 5.75
N ALA A 47 7.45 9.83 4.43
CA ALA A 47 8.39 10.59 3.62
C ALA A 47 8.34 12.07 3.98
N ALA A 48 7.15 12.61 4.21
CA ALA A 48 6.98 14.00 4.56
C ALA A 48 7.55 14.34 5.94
N ASN A 49 7.47 13.38 6.87
CA ASN A 49 7.94 13.59 8.24
C ASN A 49 9.39 13.21 8.45
N ARG A 50 10.05 12.83 7.41
CA ARG A 50 11.43 12.37 7.51
C ARG A 50 12.35 13.55 7.84
N PRO A 51 13.20 13.41 8.85
CA PRO A 51 14.16 14.48 9.13
C PRO A 51 15.17 14.61 8.01
N SER A 52 15.55 15.82 7.77
CA SER A 52 16.50 16.11 6.70
C SER A 52 17.90 15.66 7.02
#